data_660180fe88b2d8115a06d69897182d34
#
_entry.id   660180fe88b2d8115a06d69897182d34
#
_cell.length_a   1.000
_cell.length_b   1.000
_cell.length_c   1.000
_cell.angle_alpha   90.00
_cell.angle_beta   90.00
_cell.angle_gamma   90.00
#
_symmetry.space_group_name_H-M   'P 1'
#
loop_
_entity.id
_entity.type
_entity.pdbx_description
1 polymer ?
#
loop_
_entity_poly.entity_id
_entity_poly.type
_entity_poly.pdbx_seq_one_letter_code
_entity_poly.pdbx_strand_id
1 'polypeptide(L)'
;MPTIISHTVVAVAAGKAFTPKDVPSQFWLFSIICSIIPDADVIGLYFGVPYGHFFGHRGFFHSPFFSLLLSIFIVSVFFNNEGIFSKQWCFYFIFFFLLSASHGILDAFTDGGLGIALLSPFDNTRYFFPWTPIIVSPLSIRGLLSHWGMMAIQSELLWIWLPSFIIVTISTLVRTVAARY
;
A
#
# COMPACT_ATOMS: atom_id res chain seq x y z
N MET A 1 -5.16 -10.70 -0.35
CA MET A 1 -4.60 -9.39 -0.72
C MET A 1 -4.99 -9.04 -2.13
N PRO A 2 -5.14 -7.77 -2.50
CA PRO A 2 -5.08 -7.36 -3.89
C PRO A 2 -3.73 -7.73 -4.52
N THR A 3 -3.64 -7.68 -5.84
CA THR A 3 -2.36 -7.91 -6.52
C THR A 3 -1.35 -6.81 -6.22
N ILE A 4 -0.05 -7.13 -6.28
CA ILE A 4 1.05 -6.15 -6.20
C ILE A 4 0.85 -5.00 -7.21
N ILE A 5 0.24 -5.29 -8.36
CA ILE A 5 -0.08 -4.29 -9.38
C ILE A 5 -1.05 -3.26 -8.82
N SER A 6 -2.10 -3.67 -8.13
CA SER A 6 -3.09 -2.75 -7.55
C SER A 6 -2.52 -1.89 -6.43
N HIS A 7 -1.66 -2.42 -5.57
CA HIS A 7 -0.91 -1.60 -4.59
C HIS A 7 -0.01 -0.57 -5.28
N THR A 8 0.65 -0.95 -6.38
CA THR A 8 1.46 -0.01 -7.19
C THR A 8 0.58 1.07 -7.83
N VAL A 9 -0.61 0.73 -8.33
CA VAL A 9 -1.57 1.71 -8.88
C VAL A 9 -1.95 2.74 -7.83
N VAL A 10 -2.24 2.31 -6.60
CA VAL A 10 -2.54 3.22 -5.48
C VAL A 10 -1.35 4.14 -5.19
N ALA A 11 -0.11 3.62 -5.19
CA ALA A 11 1.09 4.42 -4.96
C ALA A 11 1.26 5.51 -6.01
N VAL A 12 1.12 5.15 -7.29
CA VAL A 12 1.24 6.11 -8.40
C VAL A 12 0.09 7.13 -8.36
N ALA A 13 -1.13 6.68 -8.09
CA ALA A 13 -2.28 7.57 -7.99
C ALA A 13 -2.15 8.57 -6.84
N ALA A 14 -1.75 8.10 -5.64
CA ALA A 14 -1.50 8.95 -4.49
C ALA A 14 -0.38 9.98 -4.78
N GLY A 15 0.73 9.54 -5.38
CA GLY A 15 1.80 10.42 -5.78
C GLY A 15 1.34 11.50 -6.76
N LYS A 16 0.60 11.12 -7.81
CA LYS A 16 0.04 12.08 -8.78
C LYS A 16 -0.96 13.05 -8.15
N ALA A 17 -1.78 12.57 -7.23
CA ALA A 17 -2.85 13.38 -6.65
C ALA A 17 -2.38 14.33 -5.55
N PHE A 18 -1.44 13.93 -4.72
CA PHE A 18 -1.15 14.64 -3.46
C PHE A 18 0.24 15.24 -3.36
N THR A 19 1.15 14.99 -4.33
CA THR A 19 2.50 15.57 -4.26
C THR A 19 2.68 16.80 -5.16
N PRO A 20 3.64 17.67 -4.86
CA PRO A 20 4.10 18.71 -5.79
C PRO A 20 4.55 18.12 -7.13
N LYS A 21 4.59 18.95 -8.19
CA LYS A 21 5.04 18.49 -9.51
C LYS A 21 6.51 18.07 -9.53
N ASP A 22 7.33 18.74 -8.76
CA ASP A 22 8.79 18.59 -8.77
C ASP A 22 9.28 17.72 -7.60
N VAL A 23 8.92 16.44 -7.62
CA VAL A 23 9.47 15.45 -6.68
C VAL A 23 10.63 14.68 -7.35
N PRO A 24 11.69 14.34 -6.59
CA PRO A 24 12.83 13.60 -7.14
C PRO A 24 12.41 12.21 -7.64
N SER A 25 13.13 11.67 -8.61
CA SER A 25 12.81 10.33 -9.19
C SER A 25 12.79 9.21 -8.13
N GLN A 26 13.67 9.30 -7.14
CA GLN A 26 13.69 8.36 -6.01
C GLN A 26 12.38 8.36 -5.20
N PHE A 27 11.60 9.45 -5.18
CA PHE A 27 10.30 9.48 -4.55
C PHE A 27 9.34 8.43 -5.14
N TRP A 28 9.31 8.30 -6.46
CA TRP A 28 8.47 7.32 -7.13
C TRP A 28 8.90 5.89 -6.84
N LEU A 29 10.23 5.65 -6.82
CA LEU A 29 10.78 4.35 -6.45
C LEU A 29 10.35 3.95 -5.04
N PHE A 30 10.55 4.83 -4.05
CA PHE A 30 10.18 4.54 -2.67
C PHE A 30 8.68 4.50 -2.44
N SER A 31 7.88 5.22 -3.22
CA SER A 31 6.42 5.09 -3.20
C SER A 31 5.99 3.67 -3.59
N ILE A 32 6.55 3.13 -4.67
CA ILE A 32 6.27 1.75 -5.09
C ILE A 32 6.77 0.76 -4.02
N ILE A 33 8.00 0.92 -3.52
CA ILE A 33 8.55 0.05 -2.47
C ILE A 33 7.66 0.05 -1.23
N CYS A 34 7.26 1.21 -0.71
CA CYS A 34 6.38 1.32 0.45
C CYS A 34 5.03 0.62 0.25
N SER A 35 4.51 0.66 -0.98
CA SER A 35 3.21 0.05 -1.28
C SER A 35 3.25 -1.47 -1.42
N ILE A 36 4.41 -2.07 -1.70
CA ILE A 36 4.52 -3.52 -1.97
C ILE A 36 5.35 -4.28 -0.93
N ILE A 37 6.19 -3.60 -0.15
CA ILE A 37 7.11 -4.26 0.78
C ILE A 37 6.41 -5.07 1.88
N PRO A 38 5.20 -4.72 2.37
CA PRO A 38 4.50 -5.57 3.32
C PRO A 38 4.29 -6.99 2.79
N ASP A 39 4.00 -7.15 1.51
CA ASP A 39 3.81 -8.44 0.85
C ASP A 39 5.09 -9.27 0.68
N ALA A 40 6.27 -8.70 0.94
CA ALA A 40 7.51 -9.46 0.97
C ALA A 40 7.51 -10.55 2.06
N ASP A 41 6.61 -10.44 3.05
CA ASP A 41 6.41 -11.47 4.09
C ASP A 41 5.94 -12.82 3.53
N VAL A 42 5.37 -12.86 2.33
CA VAL A 42 5.05 -14.10 1.59
C VAL A 42 6.29 -14.99 1.43
N ILE A 43 7.48 -14.40 1.35
CA ILE A 43 8.75 -15.14 1.29
C ILE A 43 8.90 -16.04 2.52
N GLY A 44 8.44 -15.61 3.68
CA GLY A 44 8.46 -16.40 4.91
C GLY A 44 7.74 -17.75 4.79
N LEU A 45 6.67 -17.83 3.97
CA LEU A 45 5.95 -19.09 3.74
C LEU A 45 6.85 -20.14 3.08
N TYR A 46 7.75 -19.73 2.18
CA TYR A 46 8.73 -20.63 1.54
C TYR A 46 9.79 -21.13 2.51
N PHE A 47 10.05 -20.39 3.59
CA PHE A 47 10.95 -20.78 4.69
C PHE A 47 10.23 -21.46 5.86
N GLY A 48 8.95 -21.84 5.70
CA GLY A 48 8.19 -22.59 6.70
C GLY A 48 7.60 -21.72 7.81
N VAL A 49 7.58 -20.39 7.69
CA VAL A 49 6.88 -19.51 8.62
C VAL A 49 5.37 -19.70 8.43
N PRO A 50 4.62 -20.16 9.46
CA PRO A 50 3.16 -20.34 9.32
C PRO A 50 2.46 -19.02 8.98
N TYR A 51 1.39 -19.07 8.20
CA TYR A 51 0.61 -17.89 7.82
C TYR A 51 0.14 -17.08 9.04
N GLY A 52 -0.34 -17.75 10.08
CA GLY A 52 -0.82 -17.11 11.31
C GLY A 52 0.27 -16.63 12.28
N HIS A 53 1.55 -16.85 11.97
CA HIS A 53 2.65 -16.41 12.81
C HIS A 53 2.74 -14.88 12.86
N PHE A 54 3.42 -14.32 13.88
CA PHE A 54 3.69 -12.89 14.01
C PHE A 54 4.33 -12.30 12.75
N PHE A 55 5.36 -12.96 12.21
CA PHE A 55 6.01 -12.61 10.94
C PHE A 55 5.41 -13.33 9.73
N GLY A 56 4.29 -14.02 9.90
CA GLY A 56 3.58 -14.66 8.79
C GLY A 56 2.83 -13.63 7.94
N HIS A 57 2.35 -14.09 6.79
CA HIS A 57 1.67 -13.22 5.84
C HIS A 57 0.44 -12.54 6.47
N ARG A 58 0.31 -11.23 6.23
CA ARG A 58 -0.68 -10.32 6.87
C ARG A 58 -0.50 -10.12 8.39
N GLY A 59 0.71 -10.43 8.91
CA GLY A 59 1.09 -10.18 10.30
C GLY A 59 1.69 -8.78 10.51
N PHE A 60 2.77 -8.73 11.25
CA PHE A 60 3.46 -7.50 11.65
C PHE A 60 3.75 -6.54 10.48
N PHE A 61 4.17 -7.06 9.32
CA PHE A 61 4.54 -6.24 8.16
C PHE A 61 3.38 -5.48 7.53
N HIS A 62 2.12 -5.87 7.83
CA HIS A 62 0.92 -5.17 7.37
C HIS A 62 0.35 -4.19 8.40
N SER A 63 1.02 -4.03 9.55
CA SER A 63 0.55 -3.13 10.60
C SER A 63 0.94 -1.66 10.33
N PRO A 64 0.15 -0.70 10.80
CA PRO A 64 0.54 0.71 10.82
C PRO A 64 1.85 0.96 11.60
N PHE A 65 2.16 0.13 12.60
CA PHE A 65 3.41 0.25 13.32
C PHE A 65 4.62 -0.08 12.44
N PHE A 66 4.57 -1.13 11.63
CA PHE A 66 5.61 -1.41 10.64
C PHE A 66 5.73 -0.27 9.63
N SER A 67 4.59 0.26 9.15
CA SER A 67 4.56 1.39 8.21
C SER A 67 5.22 2.64 8.80
N LEU A 68 5.06 2.88 10.10
CA LEU A 68 5.73 3.95 10.83
C LEU A 68 7.25 3.76 10.80
N LEU A 69 7.74 2.58 11.17
CA LEU A 69 9.18 2.28 11.19
C LEU A 69 9.80 2.37 9.79
N LEU A 70 9.12 1.81 8.79
CA LEU A 70 9.57 1.84 7.41
C LEU A 70 9.68 3.27 6.88
N SER A 71 8.67 4.11 7.11
CA SER A 71 8.67 5.49 6.63
C SER A 71 9.74 6.35 7.33
N ILE A 72 9.93 6.20 8.65
CA ILE A 72 11.04 6.85 9.37
C ILE A 72 12.38 6.44 8.74
N PHE A 73 12.60 5.15 8.55
CA PHE A 73 13.83 4.63 7.96
C PHE A 73 14.09 5.22 6.57
N ILE A 74 13.11 5.11 5.66
CA ILE A 74 13.27 5.58 4.27
C ILE A 74 13.55 7.08 4.24
N VAL A 75 12.77 7.88 4.97
CA VAL A 75 12.93 9.33 4.88
C VAL A 75 14.21 9.80 5.55
N SER A 76 14.59 9.21 6.68
CA SER A 76 15.83 9.58 7.38
C SER A 76 17.10 9.19 6.61
N VAL A 77 17.06 8.11 5.81
CA VAL A 77 18.23 7.65 5.05
C VAL A 77 18.29 8.29 3.66
N PHE A 78 17.17 8.41 2.96
CA PHE A 78 17.16 8.75 1.52
C PHE A 78 16.63 10.15 1.22
N PHE A 79 16.00 10.84 2.18
CA PHE A 79 15.36 12.16 1.97
C PHE A 79 15.78 13.18 3.05
N ASN A 80 17.00 13.09 3.54
CA ASN A 80 17.50 13.91 4.65
C ASN A 80 18.24 15.18 4.19
N ASN A 81 18.09 15.61 2.94
CA ASN A 81 18.88 16.73 2.38
C ASN A 81 18.62 18.06 3.11
N GLU A 82 17.43 18.29 3.65
CA GLU A 82 17.04 19.53 4.33
C GLU A 82 16.99 19.39 5.86
N GLY A 83 17.43 18.22 6.37
CA GLY A 83 17.45 17.91 7.80
C GLY A 83 16.18 17.24 8.31
N ILE A 84 16.35 16.52 9.42
CA ILE A 84 15.27 15.82 10.13
C ILE A 84 14.26 16.85 10.64
N PHE A 85 12.97 16.55 10.52
CA PHE A 85 11.84 17.41 10.89
C PHE A 85 11.68 18.69 10.06
N SER A 86 12.40 18.84 8.94
CA SER A 86 12.04 19.86 7.94
C SER A 86 10.63 19.63 7.39
N LYS A 87 10.00 20.67 6.80
CA LYS A 87 8.67 20.55 6.18
C LYS A 87 8.64 19.45 5.11
N GLN A 88 9.73 19.33 4.34
CA GLN A 88 9.85 18.31 3.29
C GLN A 88 10.03 16.93 3.87
N TRP A 89 10.84 16.77 4.92
CA TRP A 89 10.99 15.52 5.65
C TRP A 89 9.65 15.04 6.21
N CYS A 90 8.93 15.92 6.91
CA CYS A 90 7.61 15.61 7.47
C CYS A 90 6.59 15.24 6.38
N PHE A 91 6.62 15.94 5.24
CA PHE A 91 5.73 15.61 4.11
C PHE A 91 6.01 14.20 3.57
N TYR A 92 7.26 13.84 3.29
CA TYR A 92 7.62 12.51 2.80
C TYR A 92 7.34 11.43 3.83
N PHE A 93 7.62 11.70 5.11
CA PHE A 93 7.30 10.79 6.19
C PHE A 93 5.80 10.45 6.24
N ILE A 94 4.95 11.47 6.29
CA ILE A 94 3.50 11.28 6.33
C ILE A 94 3.02 10.55 5.05
N PHE A 95 3.54 10.94 3.90
CA PHE A 95 3.17 10.33 2.62
C PHE A 95 3.52 8.84 2.59
N PHE A 96 4.74 8.45 2.88
CA PHE A 96 5.17 7.05 2.85
C PHE A 96 4.52 6.23 3.96
N PHE A 97 4.30 6.83 5.13
CA PHE A 97 3.54 6.19 6.21
C PHE A 97 2.12 5.85 5.78
N LEU A 98 1.37 6.83 5.28
CA LEU A 98 -0.01 6.61 4.83
C LEU A 98 -0.08 5.63 3.65
N LEU A 99 0.87 5.72 2.74
CA LEU A 99 0.94 4.82 1.60
C LEU A 99 1.19 3.36 2.03
N SER A 100 2.17 3.13 2.90
CA SER A 100 2.44 1.79 3.43
C SER A 100 1.29 1.27 4.30
N ALA A 101 0.70 2.10 5.16
CA ALA A 101 -0.45 1.72 5.99
C ALA A 101 -1.69 1.39 5.13
N SER A 102 -1.88 2.10 4.00
CA SER A 102 -2.98 1.82 3.07
C SER A 102 -2.93 0.41 2.49
N HIS A 103 -1.75 -0.21 2.41
CA HIS A 103 -1.61 -1.60 1.99
C HIS A 103 -2.41 -2.55 2.89
N GLY A 104 -2.16 -2.52 4.20
CA GLY A 104 -2.90 -3.35 5.16
C GLY A 104 -4.41 -3.01 5.18
N ILE A 105 -4.78 -1.74 5.00
CA ILE A 105 -6.19 -1.33 4.91
C ILE A 105 -6.86 -1.95 3.68
N LEU A 106 -6.25 -1.89 2.51
CA LEU A 106 -6.79 -2.50 1.28
C LEU A 106 -6.92 -4.02 1.42
N ASP A 107 -5.97 -4.65 2.07
CA ASP A 107 -6.00 -6.08 2.35
C ASP A 107 -7.14 -6.47 3.28
N ALA A 108 -7.48 -5.61 4.25
CA ALA A 108 -8.61 -5.82 5.14
C ALA A 108 -9.98 -5.75 4.41
N PHE A 109 -10.04 -5.15 3.22
CA PHE A 109 -11.23 -5.14 2.34
C PHE A 109 -11.34 -6.38 1.45
N THR A 110 -10.43 -7.36 1.54
CA THR A 110 -10.51 -8.60 0.76
C THR A 110 -11.31 -9.69 1.47
N ASP A 111 -11.92 -10.57 0.68
CA ASP A 111 -12.83 -11.64 1.14
C ASP A 111 -12.11 -12.93 1.59
N GLY A 112 -10.77 -12.97 1.62
CA GLY A 112 -10.03 -14.21 1.92
C GLY A 112 -8.76 -14.02 2.72
N GLY A 113 -8.20 -15.13 3.21
CA GLY A 113 -7.06 -15.18 4.11
C GLY A 113 -7.48 -15.18 5.59
N LEU A 114 -6.59 -14.73 6.49
CA LEU A 114 -6.84 -14.70 7.94
C LEU A 114 -7.14 -13.30 8.49
N GLY A 115 -7.33 -12.29 7.64
CA GLY A 115 -7.40 -10.90 8.07
C GLY A 115 -6.02 -10.29 8.33
N ILE A 116 -5.99 -9.05 8.81
CA ILE A 116 -4.78 -8.24 8.98
C ILE A 116 -4.55 -7.96 10.46
N ALA A 117 -3.33 -8.15 10.95
CA ALA A 117 -2.93 -7.83 12.32
C ALA A 117 -2.66 -6.31 12.47
N LEU A 118 -3.73 -5.49 12.34
CA LEU A 118 -3.63 -4.03 12.32
C LEU A 118 -3.01 -3.43 13.58
N LEU A 119 -3.20 -4.06 14.74
CA LEU A 119 -2.70 -3.56 16.02
C LEU A 119 -1.35 -4.18 16.43
N SER A 120 -0.75 -4.98 15.55
CA SER A 120 0.59 -5.55 15.80
C SER A 120 1.63 -4.42 15.93
N PRO A 121 2.62 -4.54 16.87
CA PRO A 121 2.98 -5.70 17.71
C PRO A 121 2.20 -5.84 19.02
N PHE A 122 1.30 -4.92 19.35
CA PHE A 122 0.63 -4.85 20.67
C PHE A 122 -0.49 -5.89 20.79
N ASP A 123 -1.22 -6.11 19.70
CA ASP A 123 -2.24 -7.16 19.55
C ASP A 123 -2.12 -7.78 18.16
N ASN A 124 -1.97 -9.11 18.11
CA ASN A 124 -1.84 -9.85 16.86
C ASN A 124 -3.17 -10.43 16.37
N THR A 125 -4.29 -10.01 16.97
CA THR A 125 -5.62 -10.34 16.47
C THR A 125 -5.78 -9.81 15.05
N ARG A 126 -6.37 -10.64 14.20
CA ARG A 126 -6.51 -10.37 12.76
C ARG A 126 -7.92 -9.93 12.44
N TYR A 127 -8.04 -8.87 11.69
CA TYR A 127 -9.29 -8.21 11.37
C TYR A 127 -9.54 -8.16 9.87
N PHE A 128 -10.82 -8.29 9.50
CA PHE A 128 -11.37 -7.85 8.22
C PHE A 128 -12.31 -6.68 8.47
N PHE A 129 -12.51 -5.86 7.44
CA PHE A 129 -13.65 -4.94 7.48
C PHE A 129 -14.96 -5.73 7.33
N PRO A 130 -16.09 -5.19 7.87
CA PRO A 130 -17.40 -5.84 7.73
C PRO A 130 -17.87 -6.00 6.28
N TRP A 131 -17.30 -5.22 5.37
CA TRP A 131 -17.56 -5.25 3.94
C TRP A 131 -16.26 -5.52 3.20
N THR A 132 -16.23 -6.61 2.42
CA THR A 132 -15.04 -7.12 1.73
C THR A 132 -15.32 -7.30 0.23
N PRO A 133 -15.41 -6.20 -0.54
CA PRO A 133 -15.80 -6.25 -1.95
C PRO A 133 -14.69 -6.71 -2.89
N ILE A 134 -13.45 -6.81 -2.41
CA ILE A 134 -12.29 -7.16 -3.20
C ILE A 134 -12.05 -8.67 -3.09
N ILE A 135 -12.09 -9.37 -4.21
CA ILE A 135 -11.78 -10.80 -4.25
C ILE A 135 -10.29 -10.99 -4.03
N VAL A 136 -9.94 -11.83 -3.06
CA VAL A 136 -8.53 -12.13 -2.75
C VAL A 136 -7.82 -12.73 -3.97
N SER A 137 -6.66 -12.20 -4.33
CA SER A 137 -5.88 -12.69 -5.46
C SER A 137 -5.10 -13.96 -5.11
N PRO A 138 -4.90 -14.88 -6.06
CA PRO A 138 -4.00 -16.00 -5.89
C PRO A 138 -2.55 -15.55 -5.74
N LEU A 139 -1.78 -16.21 -4.86
CA LEU A 139 -0.36 -15.92 -4.65
C LEU A 139 0.56 -16.46 -5.77
N SER A 140 0.05 -17.30 -6.67
CA SER A 140 0.83 -17.90 -7.75
C SER A 140 0.47 -17.30 -9.11
N ILE A 141 1.45 -17.21 -10.01
CA ILE A 141 1.25 -16.75 -11.38
C ILE A 141 0.22 -17.63 -12.10
N ARG A 142 0.29 -18.96 -11.91
CA ARG A 142 -0.68 -19.89 -12.52
C ARG A 142 -2.10 -19.63 -12.00
N GLY A 143 -2.25 -19.36 -10.71
CA GLY A 143 -3.53 -18.98 -10.12
C GLY A 143 -4.05 -17.67 -10.68
N LEU A 144 -3.18 -16.67 -10.88
CA LEU A 144 -3.56 -15.37 -11.44
C LEU A 144 -4.10 -15.49 -12.88
N LEU A 145 -3.63 -16.47 -13.65
CA LEU A 145 -4.10 -16.76 -15.01
C LEU A 145 -5.35 -17.67 -15.02
N SER A 146 -5.87 -18.07 -13.87
CA SER A 146 -7.11 -18.86 -13.74
C SER A 146 -8.36 -18.00 -13.75
N HIS A 147 -9.54 -18.65 -13.78
CA HIS A 147 -10.83 -17.97 -13.62
C HIS A 147 -10.91 -17.16 -12.31
N TRP A 148 -10.39 -17.72 -11.21
CA TRP A 148 -10.29 -16.99 -9.93
C TRP A 148 -9.45 -15.72 -10.04
N GLY A 149 -8.26 -15.80 -10.66
CA GLY A 149 -7.42 -14.64 -10.89
C GLY A 149 -8.11 -13.56 -11.73
N MET A 150 -8.87 -13.97 -12.75
CA MET A 150 -9.68 -13.03 -13.55
C MET A 150 -10.75 -12.31 -12.72
N MET A 151 -11.47 -13.02 -11.86
CA MET A 151 -12.45 -12.44 -10.95
C MET A 151 -11.79 -11.46 -9.97
N ALA A 152 -10.62 -11.82 -9.43
CA ALA A 152 -9.85 -10.94 -8.55
C ALA A 152 -9.47 -9.64 -9.26
N ILE A 153 -8.89 -9.71 -10.46
CA ILE A 153 -8.53 -8.53 -11.27
C ILE A 153 -9.75 -7.67 -11.57
N GLN A 154 -10.89 -8.25 -11.93
CA GLN A 154 -12.13 -7.49 -12.18
C GLN A 154 -12.60 -6.73 -10.93
N SER A 155 -12.53 -7.36 -9.76
CA SER A 155 -12.87 -6.69 -8.50
C SER A 155 -11.90 -5.55 -8.17
N GLU A 156 -10.60 -5.75 -8.41
CA GLU A 156 -9.57 -4.73 -8.22
C GLU A 156 -9.74 -3.54 -9.18
N LEU A 157 -10.08 -3.79 -10.44
CA LEU A 157 -10.39 -2.73 -11.41
C LEU A 157 -11.54 -1.84 -10.93
N LEU A 158 -12.57 -2.43 -10.36
CA LEU A 158 -13.74 -1.69 -9.87
C LEU A 158 -13.46 -0.96 -8.56
N TRP A 159 -12.81 -1.62 -7.59
CA TRP A 159 -12.72 -1.11 -6.22
C TRP A 159 -11.41 -0.40 -5.89
N ILE A 160 -10.37 -0.57 -6.72
CA ILE A 160 -9.06 0.07 -6.52
C ILE A 160 -8.71 0.99 -7.69
N TRP A 161 -8.72 0.47 -8.93
CA TRP A 161 -8.23 1.23 -10.08
C TRP A 161 -9.16 2.37 -10.46
N LEU A 162 -10.47 2.11 -10.51
CA LEU A 162 -11.46 3.14 -10.84
C LEU A 162 -11.45 4.30 -9.82
N PRO A 163 -11.52 4.07 -8.50
CA PRO A 163 -11.36 5.15 -7.52
C PRO A 163 -10.01 5.88 -7.63
N SER A 164 -8.92 5.17 -7.86
CA SER A 164 -7.59 5.76 -8.07
C SER A 164 -7.58 6.71 -9.27
N PHE A 165 -8.16 6.28 -10.40
CA PHE A 165 -8.28 7.10 -11.60
C PHE A 165 -9.13 8.36 -11.37
N ILE A 166 -10.27 8.22 -10.67
CA ILE A 166 -11.14 9.34 -10.30
C ILE A 166 -10.39 10.36 -9.46
N ILE A 167 -9.65 9.91 -8.43
CA ILE A 167 -8.86 10.78 -7.55
C ILE A 167 -7.81 11.57 -8.35
N VAL A 168 -7.06 10.92 -9.22
CA VAL A 168 -6.06 11.57 -10.07
C VAL A 168 -6.70 12.58 -11.00
N THR A 169 -7.83 12.24 -11.62
CA THR A 169 -8.56 13.12 -12.53
C THR A 169 -9.05 14.38 -11.82
N ILE A 170 -9.71 14.22 -10.68
CA ILE A 170 -10.19 15.35 -9.85
C ILE A 170 -9.03 16.23 -9.42
N SER A 171 -7.95 15.65 -8.89
CA SER A 171 -6.79 16.40 -8.45
C SER A 171 -6.15 17.20 -9.60
N THR A 172 -6.05 16.59 -10.78
CA THR A 172 -5.50 17.25 -11.98
C THR A 172 -6.39 18.42 -12.42
N LEU A 173 -7.71 18.24 -12.43
CA LEU A 173 -8.66 19.31 -12.77
C LEU A 173 -8.56 20.47 -11.78
N VAL A 174 -8.57 20.19 -10.48
CA VAL A 174 -8.45 21.22 -9.44
C VAL A 174 -7.15 22.02 -9.60
N ARG A 175 -6.02 21.34 -9.82
CA ARG A 175 -4.72 22.01 -10.03
C ARG A 175 -4.69 22.84 -11.31
N THR A 176 -5.34 22.37 -12.38
CA THR A 176 -5.40 23.12 -13.63
C THR A 176 -6.25 24.36 -13.49
N VAL A 177 -7.37 24.30 -12.76
CA VAL A 177 -8.20 25.46 -12.45
C VAL A 177 -7.46 26.45 -11.56
N ALA A 178 -6.86 25.97 -10.45
CA ALA A 178 -6.11 26.83 -9.51
C ALA A 178 -4.90 27.53 -10.16
N ALA A 179 -4.30 26.96 -11.20
CA ALA A 179 -3.18 27.57 -11.92
C ALA A 179 -3.60 28.68 -12.91
N ARG A 180 -4.91 28.88 -13.13
CA ARG A 180 -5.45 29.93 -14.03
C ARG A 180 -5.82 31.21 -13.31
N TYR A 181 -5.88 31.17 -11.98
CA TYR A 181 -6.18 32.31 -11.09
C TYR A 181 -4.95 32.63 -10.24
#